data_fba4ef5714990b9d9fd78bff1818d59a
#
_entry.id   fba4ef5714990b9d9fd78bff1818d59a
#
_cell.length_a   1.000
_cell.length_b   1.000
_cell.length_c   1.000
_cell.angle_alpha   90.00
_cell.angle_beta   90.00
_cell.angle_gamma   90.00
#
_symmetry.space_group_name_H-M   'P 1'
#
loop_
_entity.id
_entity.type
_entity.pdbx_description
1 polymer ?
#
loop_
_entity_poly.entity_id
_entity_poly.type
_entity_poly.pdbx_seq_one_letter_code
_entity_poly.pdbx_strand_id
1 'polypeptide(L)'
;VQAGAPVDVEVRACGRQYPERLDDMAWENDLVGFRAYGPALQARGERGFGYDLFTKRGTAAPVLEDMYAKELDADSWKQVNELRKTDPKAADELVRTFSYHIDHGYGMDCYAVGPTLGAGVSALMVNDTIIYPWCYKTQEVLDNGPLRFTVKLEFNPLAVKGDTAVVETRLITLDAGSHLNRTAVSYSNLKESLPIVTGIVLHEPDGAVVADAAGGYMTYVDPTTGPDNGKIFMGAAFPAVVKEAK
;
A
#
# COMPACT_ATOMS: atom_id res chain seq x y z
N VAL A 1 36.93 13.40 -10.67
CA VAL A 1 35.76 13.95 -9.96
C VAL A 1 36.21 14.14 -8.53
N GLN A 2 36.20 15.37 -8.04
CA GLN A 2 36.46 15.65 -6.62
C GLN A 2 35.13 15.50 -5.88
N ALA A 3 35.06 14.62 -4.89
CA ALA A 3 33.91 14.53 -4.04
C ALA A 3 33.77 15.85 -3.25
N GLY A 4 32.65 16.54 -3.38
CA GLY A 4 32.33 17.70 -2.56
C GLY A 4 32.06 17.28 -1.10
N ALA A 5 31.98 18.23 -0.20
CA ALA A 5 31.52 17.98 1.15
C ALA A 5 30.10 17.38 1.11
N PRO A 6 29.73 16.47 2.04
CA PRO A 6 28.37 15.98 2.14
C PRO A 6 27.38 17.17 2.27
N VAL A 7 26.38 17.19 1.43
CA VAL A 7 25.26 18.14 1.55
C VAL A 7 24.20 17.47 2.37
N ASP A 8 23.71 18.17 3.38
CA ASP A 8 22.56 17.71 4.18
C ASP A 8 21.31 17.82 3.29
N VAL A 9 20.74 16.67 2.95
CA VAL A 9 19.57 16.56 2.08
C VAL A 9 18.37 16.17 2.91
N GLU A 10 17.31 16.96 2.82
CA GLU A 10 16.05 16.66 3.49
C GLU A 10 15.52 15.29 3.06
N VAL A 11 15.08 14.49 4.04
CA VAL A 11 14.49 13.18 3.76
C VAL A 11 13.10 13.37 3.16
N ARG A 12 12.95 12.99 1.90
CA ARG A 12 11.71 13.08 1.12
C ARG A 12 11.17 11.73 0.68
N ALA A 13 11.90 10.65 0.91
CA ALA A 13 11.43 9.28 0.68
C ALA A 13 12.01 8.38 1.76
N CYS A 14 11.18 7.59 2.42
CA CYS A 14 11.59 6.66 3.46
C CYS A 14 10.52 5.58 3.68
N GLY A 15 10.85 4.59 4.50
CA GLY A 15 9.90 3.55 4.91
C GLY A 15 10.54 2.57 5.87
N ARG A 16 9.72 1.77 6.50
CA ARG A 16 10.15 0.67 7.36
C ARG A 16 9.04 -0.36 7.58
N GLN A 17 9.40 -1.48 8.15
CA GLN A 17 8.43 -2.38 8.75
C GLN A 17 7.93 -1.79 10.08
N TYR A 18 6.64 -1.95 10.34
CA TYR A 18 5.94 -1.57 11.57
C TYR A 18 5.44 -2.82 12.31
N PRO A 19 6.30 -3.48 13.12
CA PRO A 19 5.88 -4.66 13.88
C PRO A 19 4.72 -4.35 14.84
N GLU A 20 4.68 -3.12 15.35
CA GLU A 20 3.63 -2.60 16.22
C GLU A 20 2.26 -2.52 15.53
N ARG A 21 2.21 -2.45 14.19
CA ARG A 21 1.00 -2.51 13.36
C ARG A 21 0.98 -3.79 12.53
N LEU A 22 1.10 -4.93 13.20
CA LEU A 22 0.94 -6.26 12.60
C LEU A 22 1.89 -6.53 11.42
N ASP A 23 3.13 -6.07 11.56
CA ASP A 23 4.20 -6.20 10.56
C ASP A 23 3.91 -5.48 9.23
N ASP A 24 3.13 -4.41 9.23
CA ASP A 24 2.96 -3.61 8.01
C ASP A 24 4.33 -3.15 7.48
N MET A 25 4.53 -3.29 6.17
CA MET A 25 5.60 -2.58 5.47
C MET A 25 5.00 -1.32 4.88
N ALA A 26 5.38 -0.15 5.42
CA ALA A 26 4.89 1.13 4.93
C ALA A 26 6.04 2.02 4.45
N TRP A 27 5.80 2.74 3.38
CA TRP A 27 6.76 3.65 2.77
C TRP A 27 6.06 4.87 2.21
N GLU A 28 6.78 5.96 2.17
CA GLU A 28 6.25 7.24 1.70
C GLU A 28 7.30 8.08 0.98
N ASN A 29 6.82 9.05 0.24
CA ASN A 29 7.58 10.20 -0.18
C ASN A 29 6.85 11.50 0.19
N ASP A 30 7.27 12.62 -0.37
CA ASP A 30 6.66 13.93 -0.15
C ASP A 30 5.22 14.06 -0.69
N LEU A 31 4.72 13.13 -1.51
CA LEU A 31 3.41 13.22 -2.17
C LEU A 31 2.41 12.13 -1.78
N VAL A 32 2.87 10.95 -1.43
CA VAL A 32 2.03 9.77 -1.19
C VAL A 32 2.69 8.80 -0.23
N GLY A 33 1.89 8.02 0.50
CA GLY A 33 2.33 6.86 1.25
C GLY A 33 1.65 5.58 0.76
N PHE A 34 2.31 4.46 0.97
CA PHE A 34 1.81 3.13 0.64
C PHE A 34 2.03 2.16 1.79
N ARG A 35 1.26 1.08 1.79
CA ARG A 35 1.37 -0.01 2.75
C ARG A 35 1.19 -1.36 2.07
N ALA A 36 2.02 -2.32 2.44
CA ALA A 36 1.80 -3.74 2.20
C ALA A 36 1.60 -4.44 3.53
N TYR A 37 0.55 -5.24 3.64
CA TYR A 37 0.20 -5.91 4.89
C TYR A 37 1.15 -7.04 5.24
N GLY A 38 1.40 -7.18 6.54
CA GLY A 38 2.43 -8.04 7.08
C GLY A 38 1.94 -9.42 7.54
N PRO A 39 2.89 -10.31 7.89
CA PRO A 39 2.59 -11.67 8.29
C PRO A 39 1.77 -11.77 9.58
N ALA A 40 1.90 -10.83 10.52
CA ALA A 40 1.10 -10.85 11.74
C ALA A 40 -0.38 -10.53 11.47
N LEU A 41 -0.69 -9.68 10.49
CA LEU A 41 -2.07 -9.46 10.04
C LEU A 41 -2.65 -10.74 9.43
N GLN A 42 -1.89 -11.41 8.58
CA GLN A 42 -2.28 -12.69 7.99
C GLN A 42 -2.55 -13.75 9.07
N ALA A 43 -1.71 -13.83 10.10
CA ALA A 43 -1.87 -14.78 11.20
C ALA A 43 -3.18 -14.59 11.98
N ARG A 44 -3.76 -13.39 11.96
CA ARG A 44 -5.09 -13.09 12.51
C ARG A 44 -6.24 -13.47 11.57
N GLY A 45 -5.95 -13.96 10.35
CA GLY A 45 -6.94 -14.35 9.36
C GLY A 45 -7.45 -13.21 8.49
N GLU A 46 -6.93 -12.01 8.65
CA GLU A 46 -7.28 -10.87 7.81
C GLU A 46 -6.64 -11.00 6.43
N ARG A 47 -7.40 -10.65 5.39
CA ARG A 47 -7.00 -10.78 3.98
C ARG A 47 -6.90 -9.42 3.35
N GLY A 48 -5.67 -8.89 3.27
CA GLY A 48 -5.32 -7.71 2.49
C GLY A 48 -4.19 -8.11 1.54
N PHE A 49 -4.46 -8.19 0.24
CA PHE A 49 -3.47 -8.70 -0.72
C PHE A 49 -2.79 -7.59 -1.50
N GLY A 50 -3.51 -6.50 -1.72
CA GLY A 50 -3.05 -5.37 -2.51
C GLY A 50 -2.28 -4.34 -1.69
N TYR A 51 -1.77 -3.32 -2.39
CA TYR A 51 -1.26 -2.14 -1.71
C TYR A 51 -2.41 -1.29 -1.20
N ASP A 52 -2.20 -0.78 -0.01
CA ASP A 52 -2.94 0.32 0.56
C ASP A 52 -2.22 1.64 0.26
N LEU A 53 -2.89 2.76 0.41
CA LEU A 53 -2.32 4.07 0.17
C LEU A 53 -2.76 5.10 1.21
N PHE A 54 -1.86 6.04 1.46
CA PHE A 54 -2.10 7.23 2.26
C PHE A 54 -2.03 8.45 1.36
N THR A 55 -3.06 9.29 1.41
CA THR A 55 -2.96 10.61 0.79
C THR A 55 -2.06 11.52 1.63
N LYS A 56 -1.36 12.45 0.97
CA LYS A 56 -0.53 13.45 1.64
C LYS A 56 -0.84 14.85 1.13
N ARG A 57 -0.72 15.85 1.98
CA ARG A 57 -0.93 17.25 1.62
C ARG A 57 0.38 17.95 1.27
N GLY A 58 1.19 17.38 0.35
CA GLY A 58 2.38 18.03 -0.20
C GLY A 58 3.41 18.45 0.86
N THR A 59 3.50 17.71 1.96
CA THR A 59 4.53 17.92 2.97
C THR A 59 5.81 17.20 2.54
N ALA A 60 6.94 17.91 2.54
CA ALA A 60 8.23 17.28 2.24
C ALA A 60 8.65 16.29 3.35
N ALA A 61 8.28 16.56 4.60
CA ALA A 61 8.63 15.71 5.73
C ALA A 61 7.85 14.39 5.74
N PRO A 62 8.47 13.30 6.22
CA PRO A 62 7.78 12.05 6.52
C PRO A 62 6.69 12.24 7.56
N VAL A 63 5.53 11.57 7.38
CA VAL A 63 4.37 11.67 8.27
C VAL A 63 3.86 10.32 8.77
N LEU A 64 4.20 9.20 8.10
CA LEU A 64 3.68 7.88 8.48
C LEU A 64 4.12 7.48 9.88
N GLU A 65 5.33 7.83 10.30
CA GLU A 65 5.81 7.53 11.65
C GLU A 65 4.90 8.16 12.71
N ASP A 66 4.57 9.43 12.55
CA ASP A 66 3.68 10.15 13.47
C ASP A 66 2.23 9.65 13.38
N MET A 67 1.76 9.29 12.18
CA MET A 67 0.43 8.72 11.97
C MET A 67 0.28 7.39 12.72
N TYR A 68 1.23 6.48 12.56
CA TYR A 68 1.22 5.20 13.26
C TYR A 68 1.38 5.36 14.77
N ALA A 69 2.28 6.24 15.23
CA ALA A 69 2.48 6.47 16.65
C ALA A 69 1.19 6.97 17.34
N LYS A 70 0.45 7.86 16.70
CA LYS A 70 -0.83 8.37 17.23
C LYS A 70 -1.94 7.31 17.19
N GLU A 71 -2.11 6.64 16.05
CA GLU A 71 -3.13 5.59 15.89
C GLU A 71 -2.95 4.43 16.87
N LEU A 72 -1.71 4.10 17.21
CA LEU A 72 -1.38 2.96 18.07
C LEU A 72 -1.14 3.34 19.53
N ASP A 73 -1.35 4.61 19.91
CA ASP A 73 -1.14 5.06 21.28
C ASP A 73 -2.07 4.34 22.27
N ALA A 74 -1.47 3.52 23.13
CA ALA A 74 -2.20 2.68 24.05
C ALA A 74 -3.00 3.47 25.10
N ASP A 75 -2.50 4.62 25.51
CA ASP A 75 -3.18 5.47 26.50
C ASP A 75 -4.41 6.15 25.91
N SER A 76 -4.34 6.60 24.66
CA SER A 76 -5.48 7.12 23.91
C SER A 76 -6.56 6.06 23.75
N TRP A 77 -6.21 4.85 23.33
CA TRP A 77 -7.17 3.76 23.20
C TRP A 77 -7.76 3.30 24.53
N LYS A 78 -6.99 3.34 25.61
CA LYS A 78 -7.53 3.08 26.96
C LYS A 78 -8.61 4.09 27.34
N GLN A 79 -8.37 5.39 27.09
CA GLN A 79 -9.37 6.45 27.34
C GLN A 79 -10.62 6.24 26.47
N VAL A 80 -10.45 5.94 25.18
CA VAL A 80 -11.56 5.62 24.27
C VAL A 80 -12.40 4.45 24.81
N ASN A 81 -11.75 3.36 25.25
CA ASN A 81 -12.46 2.18 25.76
C ASN A 81 -13.21 2.47 27.07
N GLU A 82 -12.70 3.33 27.94
CA GLU A 82 -13.42 3.76 29.14
C GLU A 82 -14.62 4.65 28.78
N LEU A 83 -14.42 5.61 27.88
CA LEU A 83 -15.51 6.49 27.42
C LEU A 83 -16.63 5.70 26.70
N ARG A 84 -16.30 4.70 25.92
CA ARG A 84 -17.31 3.87 25.23
C ARG A 84 -18.32 3.19 26.16
N LYS A 85 -17.96 2.98 27.43
CA LYS A 85 -18.85 2.38 28.43
C LYS A 85 -19.94 3.35 28.91
N THR A 86 -19.69 4.65 28.87
CA THR A 86 -20.54 5.69 29.45
C THR A 86 -21.04 6.69 28.43
N ASP A 87 -20.20 7.08 27.48
CA ASP A 87 -20.51 8.04 26.42
C ASP A 87 -19.83 7.62 25.10
N PRO A 88 -20.48 6.76 24.31
CA PRO A 88 -19.96 6.32 23.00
C PRO A 88 -19.68 7.48 22.04
N LYS A 89 -20.48 8.54 22.10
CA LYS A 89 -20.29 9.71 21.22
C LYS A 89 -18.99 10.45 21.55
N ALA A 90 -18.73 10.70 22.83
CA ALA A 90 -17.49 11.30 23.26
C ALA A 90 -16.27 10.41 22.93
N ALA A 91 -16.43 9.08 23.00
CA ALA A 91 -15.41 8.15 22.58
C ALA A 91 -15.08 8.28 21.08
N ASP A 92 -16.11 8.37 20.22
CA ASP A 92 -15.90 8.55 18.77
C ASP A 92 -15.30 9.92 18.45
N GLU A 93 -15.70 10.97 19.17
CA GLU A 93 -15.07 12.29 19.04
C GLU A 93 -13.58 12.26 19.45
N LEU A 94 -13.23 11.51 20.49
CA LEU A 94 -11.85 11.33 20.91
C LEU A 94 -11.03 10.59 19.84
N VAL A 95 -11.55 9.48 19.28
CA VAL A 95 -10.89 8.75 18.18
C VAL A 95 -10.61 9.69 17.01
N ARG A 96 -11.54 10.54 16.64
CA ARG A 96 -11.37 11.50 15.55
C ARG A 96 -10.20 12.47 15.76
N THR A 97 -9.72 12.68 16.98
CA THR A 97 -8.60 13.60 17.27
C THR A 97 -7.23 13.02 16.94
N PHE A 98 -7.09 11.71 16.84
CA PHE A 98 -5.80 11.04 16.61
C PHE A 98 -5.79 10.00 15.49
N SER A 99 -6.95 9.53 15.03
CA SER A 99 -7.02 8.51 13.98
C SER A 99 -6.43 8.99 12.66
N TYR A 100 -5.57 8.20 12.06
CA TYR A 100 -5.02 8.48 10.73
C TYR A 100 -6.05 8.34 9.60
N HIS A 101 -7.26 7.85 9.88
CA HIS A 101 -8.38 7.86 8.93
C HIS A 101 -9.03 9.24 8.78
N ILE A 102 -8.59 10.22 9.53
CA ILE A 102 -9.01 11.62 9.50
C ILE A 102 -7.83 12.48 9.07
N ASP A 103 -8.07 13.40 8.15
CA ASP A 103 -7.04 14.35 7.74
C ASP A 103 -6.80 15.42 8.80
N HIS A 104 -5.64 15.37 9.44
CA HIS A 104 -5.17 16.35 10.40
C HIS A 104 -4.32 17.45 9.76
N GLY A 105 -4.44 17.69 8.45
CA GLY A 105 -3.72 18.70 7.70
C GLY A 105 -2.46 18.19 6.99
N TYR A 106 -2.13 16.90 7.11
CA TYR A 106 -0.97 16.29 6.49
C TYR A 106 -1.31 15.06 5.61
N GLY A 107 -2.57 14.67 5.55
CA GLY A 107 -3.06 13.52 4.81
C GLY A 107 -3.72 12.47 5.69
N MET A 108 -4.10 11.35 5.11
CA MET A 108 -4.86 10.29 5.81
C MET A 108 -4.82 8.96 5.07
N ASP A 109 -5.15 7.89 5.80
CA ASP A 109 -5.56 6.59 5.28
C ASP A 109 -7.07 6.61 5.02
N CYS A 110 -7.47 6.68 3.77
CA CYS A 110 -8.89 6.75 3.39
C CYS A 110 -9.26 5.74 2.28
N TYR A 111 -8.45 4.71 2.10
CA TYR A 111 -8.65 3.67 1.10
C TYR A 111 -8.88 2.30 1.75
N ALA A 112 -9.69 1.45 1.13
CA ALA A 112 -9.98 0.12 1.61
C ALA A 112 -9.49 -0.94 0.62
N VAL A 113 -8.58 -1.80 1.04
CA VAL A 113 -7.98 -2.82 0.18
C VAL A 113 -8.81 -4.10 0.12
N GLY A 114 -9.15 -4.67 1.27
CA GLY A 114 -9.84 -5.95 1.36
C GLY A 114 -9.09 -7.10 0.66
N PRO A 115 -9.80 -8.20 0.34
CA PRO A 115 -9.22 -9.38 -0.33
C PRO A 115 -9.10 -9.14 -1.85
N THR A 116 -8.47 -8.06 -2.27
CA THR A 116 -8.36 -7.60 -3.67
C THR A 116 -6.92 -7.24 -4.05
N LEU A 117 -6.72 -6.79 -5.29
CA LEU A 117 -5.44 -6.24 -5.75
C LEU A 117 -5.16 -4.82 -5.23
N GLY A 118 -6.10 -4.24 -4.47
CA GLY A 118 -5.95 -2.92 -3.84
C GLY A 118 -5.62 -1.83 -4.84
N ALA A 119 -4.55 -1.10 -4.59
CA ALA A 119 -4.08 0.00 -5.42
C ALA A 119 -3.06 -0.44 -6.50
N GLY A 120 -3.30 -1.55 -7.20
CA GLY A 120 -2.54 -1.88 -8.39
C GLY A 120 -1.48 -2.99 -8.25
N VAL A 121 -1.63 -3.90 -7.31
CA VAL A 121 -0.75 -5.06 -7.18
C VAL A 121 -0.95 -6.06 -8.31
N SER A 122 0.11 -6.76 -8.69
CA SER A 122 0.06 -7.85 -9.67
C SER A 122 -0.15 -9.21 -9.01
N ALA A 123 -0.77 -10.14 -9.75
CA ALA A 123 -0.95 -11.53 -9.37
C ALA A 123 -0.90 -12.46 -10.59
N LEU A 124 -0.65 -13.74 -10.38
CA LEU A 124 -0.81 -14.77 -11.43
C LEU A 124 -2.29 -15.04 -11.69
N MET A 125 -2.62 -15.40 -12.92
CA MET A 125 -3.96 -15.85 -13.29
C MET A 125 -3.91 -17.29 -13.85
N VAL A 126 -4.80 -18.15 -13.35
CA VAL A 126 -4.94 -19.53 -13.76
C VAL A 126 -6.41 -19.81 -14.02
N ASN A 127 -6.77 -20.18 -15.27
CA ASN A 127 -8.16 -20.49 -15.66
C ASN A 127 -9.14 -19.38 -15.20
N ASP A 128 -8.84 -18.12 -15.53
CA ASP A 128 -9.60 -16.92 -15.15
C ASP A 128 -9.76 -16.70 -13.63
N THR A 129 -8.93 -17.35 -12.84
CA THR A 129 -8.90 -17.19 -11.39
C THR A 129 -7.60 -16.50 -10.97
N ILE A 130 -7.72 -15.43 -10.19
CA ILE A 130 -6.58 -14.70 -9.64
C ILE A 130 -5.99 -15.53 -8.49
N ILE A 131 -4.67 -15.76 -8.54
CA ILE A 131 -3.93 -16.39 -7.47
C ILE A 131 -3.27 -15.30 -6.65
N TYR A 132 -3.95 -14.89 -5.60
CA TYR A 132 -3.48 -13.81 -4.74
C TYR A 132 -2.27 -14.25 -3.90
N PRO A 133 -1.16 -13.50 -3.92
CA PRO A 133 -0.14 -13.60 -2.88
C PRO A 133 -0.73 -13.00 -1.60
N TRP A 134 -0.69 -13.73 -0.50
CA TRP A 134 -1.38 -13.25 0.70
C TRP A 134 -0.61 -12.09 1.35
N CYS A 135 0.48 -12.38 2.07
CA CYS A 135 1.37 -11.32 2.58
C CYS A 135 2.83 -11.70 2.30
N TYR A 136 3.72 -10.75 2.47
CA TYR A 136 5.14 -11.05 2.38
C TYR A 136 5.59 -11.95 3.56
N LYS A 137 6.63 -12.74 3.32
CA LYS A 137 7.30 -13.58 4.33
C LYS A 137 8.52 -12.89 4.90
N THR A 138 9.32 -12.30 4.01
CA THR A 138 10.53 -11.56 4.38
C THR A 138 10.59 -10.24 3.63
N GLN A 139 11.29 -9.30 4.21
CA GLN A 139 11.54 -7.99 3.61
C GLN A 139 13.01 -7.61 3.75
N GLU A 140 13.52 -6.83 2.81
CA GLU A 140 14.85 -6.26 2.83
C GLU A 140 14.79 -4.83 2.29
N VAL A 141 15.06 -3.83 3.15
CA VAL A 141 15.15 -2.44 2.73
C VAL A 141 16.51 -2.22 2.08
N LEU A 142 16.51 -1.85 0.81
CA LEU A 142 17.72 -1.67 -0.01
C LEU A 142 18.16 -0.21 -0.07
N ASP A 143 17.21 0.73 -0.16
CA ASP A 143 17.44 2.17 -0.08
C ASP A 143 16.45 2.78 0.91
N ASN A 144 16.89 3.66 1.78
CA ASN A 144 16.04 4.37 2.72
C ASN A 144 16.41 5.86 2.81
N GLY A 145 15.95 6.62 1.84
CA GLY A 145 16.16 8.07 1.74
C GLY A 145 17.55 8.49 1.26
N PRO A 146 17.78 9.81 1.13
CA PRO A 146 16.78 10.88 1.31
C PRO A 146 15.79 11.03 0.14
N LEU A 147 16.13 10.56 -1.08
CA LEU A 147 15.33 10.82 -2.28
C LEU A 147 14.68 9.57 -2.87
N ARG A 148 14.98 8.40 -2.32
CA ARG A 148 14.45 7.12 -2.77
C ARG A 148 14.25 6.17 -1.60
N PHE A 149 13.16 5.43 -1.65
CA PHE A 149 12.94 4.23 -0.87
C PHE A 149 12.89 3.03 -1.80
N THR A 150 13.58 1.94 -1.44
CA THR A 150 13.51 0.67 -2.17
C THR A 150 13.42 -0.48 -1.18
N VAL A 151 12.44 -1.36 -1.37
CA VAL A 151 12.27 -2.57 -0.57
C VAL A 151 12.07 -3.79 -1.48
N LYS A 152 12.69 -4.89 -1.10
CA LYS A 152 12.44 -6.21 -1.66
C LYS A 152 11.55 -6.99 -0.71
N LEU A 153 10.41 -7.48 -1.22
CA LEU A 153 9.49 -8.35 -0.50
C LEU A 153 9.52 -9.74 -1.14
N GLU A 154 9.71 -10.78 -0.34
CA GLU A 154 9.56 -12.17 -0.76
C GLU A 154 8.31 -12.75 -0.08
N PHE A 155 7.46 -13.40 -0.85
CA PHE A 155 6.18 -13.90 -0.38
C PHE A 155 6.25 -15.38 0.02
N ASN A 156 5.25 -15.83 0.76
CA ASN A 156 5.09 -17.25 1.03
C ASN A 156 4.84 -18.01 -0.27
N PRO A 157 5.27 -19.31 -0.35
CA PRO A 157 5.02 -20.11 -1.52
C PRO A 157 3.54 -20.18 -1.91
N LEU A 158 3.25 -20.01 -3.18
CA LEU A 158 1.92 -20.08 -3.78
C LEU A 158 1.65 -21.47 -4.32
N ALA A 159 0.40 -21.90 -4.21
CA ALA A 159 -0.09 -23.08 -4.91
C ALA A 159 -0.56 -22.70 -6.33
N VAL A 160 0.16 -23.14 -7.35
CA VAL A 160 -0.11 -22.82 -8.76
C VAL A 160 -0.17 -24.10 -9.57
N LYS A 161 -1.33 -24.48 -10.10
CA LYS A 161 -1.54 -25.70 -10.89
C LYS A 161 -0.96 -26.98 -10.25
N GLY A 162 -1.13 -27.11 -8.93
CA GLY A 162 -0.60 -28.24 -8.17
C GLY A 162 0.87 -28.14 -7.76
N ASP A 163 1.60 -27.12 -8.20
CA ASP A 163 2.91 -26.77 -7.67
C ASP A 163 2.73 -25.87 -6.43
N THR A 164 3.40 -26.23 -5.35
CA THR A 164 3.33 -25.49 -4.07
C THR A 164 4.62 -24.73 -3.74
N ALA A 165 5.55 -24.65 -4.68
CA ALA A 165 6.88 -24.06 -4.49
C ALA A 165 7.07 -22.72 -5.24
N VAL A 166 6.04 -22.16 -5.86
CA VAL A 166 6.13 -20.92 -6.61
C VAL A 166 6.25 -19.75 -5.63
N VAL A 167 7.31 -18.97 -5.74
CA VAL A 167 7.57 -17.83 -4.86
C VAL A 167 7.54 -16.54 -5.67
N GLU A 168 6.73 -15.59 -5.22
CA GLU A 168 6.70 -14.23 -5.74
C GLU A 168 7.74 -13.36 -5.02
N THR A 169 8.45 -12.54 -5.77
CA THR A 169 9.34 -11.51 -5.25
C THR A 169 8.97 -10.17 -5.88
N ARG A 170 8.84 -9.14 -5.06
CA ARG A 170 8.60 -7.75 -5.49
C ARG A 170 9.79 -6.88 -5.12
N LEU A 171 10.25 -6.11 -6.08
CA LEU A 171 11.14 -4.98 -5.85
C LEU A 171 10.34 -3.70 -6.05
N ILE A 172 10.10 -2.98 -4.95
CA ILE A 172 9.27 -1.78 -4.91
C ILE A 172 10.18 -0.58 -4.72
N THR A 173 10.03 0.42 -5.57
CA THR A 173 10.81 1.67 -5.50
C THR A 173 9.87 2.86 -5.55
N LEU A 174 10.05 3.82 -4.63
CA LEU A 174 9.36 5.10 -4.61
C LEU A 174 10.37 6.24 -4.57
N ASP A 175 10.34 7.09 -5.60
CA ASP A 175 11.20 8.27 -5.69
C ASP A 175 10.49 9.51 -5.14
N ALA A 176 11.25 10.44 -4.55
CA ALA A 176 10.75 11.76 -4.18
C ALA A 176 10.14 12.46 -5.40
N GLY A 177 9.00 13.11 -5.20
CA GLY A 177 8.26 13.82 -6.26
C GLY A 177 7.45 12.92 -7.19
N SER A 178 7.35 11.60 -6.96
CA SER A 178 6.51 10.68 -7.73
C SER A 178 5.22 10.34 -7.00
N HIS A 179 4.08 10.38 -7.69
CA HIS A 179 2.83 9.82 -7.17
C HIS A 179 2.72 8.30 -7.37
N LEU A 180 3.60 7.71 -8.19
CA LEU A 180 3.57 6.29 -8.51
C LEU A 180 4.81 5.60 -7.95
N ASN A 181 4.62 4.51 -7.24
CA ASN A 181 5.70 3.57 -6.97
C ASN A 181 5.90 2.66 -8.18
N ARG A 182 7.14 2.22 -8.39
CA ARG A 182 7.49 1.21 -9.38
C ARG A 182 7.59 -0.13 -8.68
N THR A 183 6.86 -1.14 -9.16
CA THR A 183 7.00 -2.52 -8.70
C THR A 183 7.48 -3.41 -9.83
N ALA A 184 8.62 -4.07 -9.63
CA ALA A 184 9.06 -5.17 -10.48
C ALA A 184 8.73 -6.49 -9.78
N VAL A 185 7.95 -7.35 -10.45
CA VAL A 185 7.50 -8.64 -9.92
C VAL A 185 8.18 -9.77 -10.67
N SER A 186 8.66 -10.76 -9.95
CA SER A 186 9.22 -11.98 -10.50
C SER A 186 8.72 -13.20 -9.74
N TYR A 187 8.66 -14.34 -10.45
CA TYR A 187 8.25 -15.61 -9.88
C TYR A 187 9.36 -16.65 -10.08
N SER A 188 9.77 -17.31 -9.00
CA SER A 188 10.67 -18.47 -9.04
C SER A 188 9.87 -19.78 -9.01
N ASN A 189 10.48 -20.85 -9.52
CA ASN A 189 9.90 -22.21 -9.57
C ASN A 189 8.61 -22.32 -10.41
N LEU A 190 8.28 -21.33 -11.22
CA LEU A 190 7.17 -21.41 -12.16
C LEU A 190 7.57 -22.30 -13.35
N LYS A 191 6.83 -23.39 -13.57
CA LYS A 191 7.18 -24.40 -14.59
C LYS A 191 6.72 -24.03 -16.01
N GLU A 192 5.80 -23.09 -16.13
CA GLU A 192 5.26 -22.63 -17.40
C GLU A 192 4.94 -21.13 -17.35
N SER A 193 4.86 -20.48 -18.50
CA SER A 193 4.41 -19.10 -18.58
C SER A 193 2.94 -19.00 -18.25
N LEU A 194 2.58 -18.11 -17.33
CA LEU A 194 1.21 -17.82 -16.96
C LEU A 194 0.89 -16.32 -17.17
N PRO A 195 -0.37 -15.99 -17.43
CA PRO A 195 -0.81 -14.61 -17.43
C PRO A 195 -0.58 -13.96 -16.08
N ILE A 196 -0.18 -12.69 -16.11
CA ILE A 196 -0.15 -11.80 -14.96
C ILE A 196 -1.30 -10.81 -15.12
N VAL A 197 -2.03 -10.57 -14.06
CA VAL A 197 -3.04 -9.55 -13.97
C VAL A 197 -2.64 -8.52 -12.93
N THR A 198 -3.13 -7.31 -13.11
CA THR A 198 -3.08 -6.27 -12.10
C THR A 198 -4.39 -5.49 -12.17
N GLY A 199 -4.78 -4.85 -11.08
CA GLY A 199 -6.07 -4.17 -11.02
C GLY A 199 -6.14 -3.23 -9.81
N ILE A 200 -7.08 -2.29 -9.90
CA ILE A 200 -7.46 -1.40 -8.81
C ILE A 200 -8.83 -1.86 -8.33
N VAL A 201 -9.03 -1.97 -7.01
CA VAL A 201 -10.36 -2.31 -6.49
C VAL A 201 -11.35 -1.19 -6.80
N LEU A 202 -12.54 -1.56 -7.24
CA LEU A 202 -13.64 -0.63 -7.48
C LEU A 202 -14.60 -0.65 -6.29
N HIS A 203 -14.69 0.45 -5.56
CA HIS A 203 -15.64 0.61 -4.45
C HIS A 203 -17.01 1.08 -4.95
N GLU A 204 -17.05 1.77 -6.09
CA GLU A 204 -18.26 2.11 -6.80
C GLU A 204 -18.24 1.51 -8.21
N PRO A 205 -19.21 0.62 -8.57
CA PRO A 205 -19.23 -0.01 -9.90
C PRO A 205 -19.37 1.00 -11.05
N ASP A 206 -20.04 2.12 -10.79
CA ASP A 206 -20.29 3.20 -11.77
C ASP A 206 -19.24 4.34 -11.68
N GLY A 207 -18.17 4.13 -10.94
CA GLY A 207 -17.07 5.09 -10.80
C GLY A 207 -16.40 5.38 -12.14
N ALA A 208 -15.74 6.55 -12.23
CA ALA A 208 -15.01 6.93 -13.43
C ALA A 208 -13.77 6.04 -13.61
N VAL A 209 -13.86 5.07 -14.51
CA VAL A 209 -12.81 4.11 -14.86
C VAL A 209 -12.34 4.36 -16.28
N VAL A 210 -11.04 4.35 -16.51
CA VAL A 210 -10.42 4.22 -17.83
C VAL A 210 -9.49 3.02 -17.79
N ALA A 211 -9.65 2.12 -18.77
CA ALA A 211 -8.75 0.97 -18.94
C ALA A 211 -8.32 0.95 -20.44
N ASP A 212 -7.06 1.27 -20.70
CA ASP A 212 -6.51 1.39 -22.06
C ASP A 212 -5.36 0.38 -22.24
N ALA A 213 -5.68 -0.74 -22.90
CA ALA A 213 -4.67 -1.76 -23.20
C ALA A 213 -3.61 -1.25 -24.18
N ALA A 214 -3.97 -0.42 -25.15
CA ALA A 214 -3.04 0.11 -26.15
C ALA A 214 -2.10 1.16 -25.53
N GLY A 215 -2.64 2.01 -24.65
CA GLY A 215 -1.87 2.99 -23.89
C GLY A 215 -1.10 2.38 -22.72
N GLY A 216 -1.44 1.16 -22.30
CA GLY A 216 -0.79 0.47 -21.19
C GLY A 216 -1.05 1.11 -19.83
N TYR A 217 -2.25 1.60 -19.59
CA TYR A 217 -2.61 2.21 -18.31
C TYR A 217 -4.07 1.96 -17.93
N MET A 218 -4.34 2.12 -16.64
CA MET A 218 -5.69 2.25 -16.11
C MET A 218 -5.76 3.36 -15.06
N THR A 219 -6.94 3.97 -14.93
CA THR A 219 -7.24 4.96 -13.89
C THR A 219 -8.62 4.73 -13.30
N TYR A 220 -8.77 5.14 -12.05
CA TYR A 220 -10.02 5.07 -11.32
C TYR A 220 -10.16 6.26 -10.38
N VAL A 221 -11.35 6.79 -10.25
CA VAL A 221 -11.68 7.81 -9.26
C VAL A 221 -12.43 7.14 -8.12
N ASP A 222 -11.74 6.95 -7.01
CA ASP A 222 -12.25 6.26 -5.82
C ASP A 222 -13.01 7.22 -4.90
N PRO A 223 -14.19 6.84 -4.36
CA PRO A 223 -14.99 7.67 -3.46
C PRO A 223 -14.40 7.81 -2.06
N THR A 224 -13.39 7.00 -1.72
CA THR A 224 -12.79 6.89 -0.38
C THR A 224 -13.70 6.31 0.70
N THR A 225 -13.14 6.09 1.90
CA THR A 225 -13.84 5.50 3.05
C THR A 225 -14.40 6.56 3.99
N GLY A 226 -15.25 7.41 3.60
CA GLY A 226 -15.86 8.37 4.52
C GLY A 226 -16.49 9.54 3.79
N PRO A 227 -17.59 10.08 4.33
CA PRO A 227 -18.40 11.05 3.61
C PRO A 227 -17.66 12.38 3.35
N ASP A 228 -16.67 12.70 4.18
CA ASP A 228 -15.96 13.98 4.15
C ASP A 228 -14.54 13.88 3.55
N ASN A 229 -14.11 12.67 3.16
CA ASN A 229 -12.73 12.42 2.71
C ASN A 229 -12.47 12.80 1.24
N GLY A 230 -13.50 13.16 0.49
CA GLY A 230 -13.38 13.53 -0.91
C GLY A 230 -13.16 12.31 -1.82
N LYS A 231 -12.31 12.46 -2.84
CA LYS A 231 -12.03 11.44 -3.84
C LYS A 231 -10.53 11.28 -4.06
N ILE A 232 -10.10 10.06 -4.37
CA ILE A 232 -8.72 9.76 -4.77
C ILE A 232 -8.68 9.46 -6.26
N PHE A 233 -7.71 10.04 -6.96
CA PHE A 233 -7.42 9.71 -8.35
C PHE A 233 -6.31 8.67 -8.37
N MET A 234 -6.64 7.45 -8.77
CA MET A 234 -5.73 6.31 -8.80
C MET A 234 -5.31 6.01 -10.22
N GLY A 235 -4.12 5.45 -10.39
CA GLY A 235 -3.64 5.04 -11.69
C GLY A 235 -2.57 3.97 -11.59
N ALA A 236 -2.50 3.12 -12.61
CA ALA A 236 -1.42 2.18 -12.82
C ALA A 236 -0.99 2.21 -14.30
N ALA A 237 0.31 2.17 -14.53
CA ALA A 237 0.90 2.17 -15.87
C ALA A 237 1.81 0.96 -16.06
N PHE A 238 1.77 0.38 -17.23
CA PHE A 238 2.46 -0.85 -17.60
C PHE A 238 3.39 -0.60 -18.78
N PRO A 239 4.71 -0.67 -18.60
CA PRO A 239 5.66 -0.48 -19.70
C PRO A 239 5.76 -1.68 -20.66
N ALA A 240 5.01 -2.75 -20.37
CA ALA A 240 4.94 -3.95 -21.18
C ALA A 240 3.65 -4.01 -22.01
N VAL A 241 3.58 -4.94 -22.97
CA VAL A 241 2.38 -5.16 -23.77
C VAL A 241 1.24 -5.66 -22.89
N VAL A 242 0.16 -4.89 -22.81
CA VAL A 242 -1.09 -5.28 -22.17
C VAL A 242 -1.96 -6.01 -23.21
N LYS A 243 -2.36 -7.22 -22.91
CA LYS A 243 -3.19 -8.02 -23.85
C LYS A 243 -4.66 -7.62 -23.79
N GLU A 244 -5.14 -7.29 -22.63
CA GLU A 244 -6.54 -6.96 -22.37
C GLU A 244 -6.63 -5.99 -21.19
N ALA A 245 -7.56 -5.04 -21.27
CA ALA A 245 -7.93 -4.15 -20.17
C ALA A 245 -9.45 -4.04 -20.11
N LYS A 246 -10.03 -4.24 -18.93
CA LYS A 246 -11.48 -4.23 -18.68
C LYS A 246 -11.80 -3.84 -17.26
#